data_e95a0c650ea1db4263647b4cf115f9bc
#
_entry.id   e95a0c650ea1db4263647b4cf115f9bc
#
_cell.length_a   1.000
_cell.length_b   1.000
_cell.length_c   1.000
_cell.angle_alpha   90.00
_cell.angle_beta   90.00
_cell.angle_gamma   90.00
#
_symmetry.space_group_name_H-M   'P 1'
#
loop_
_entity.id
_entity.type
_entity.pdbx_description
1 polymer ?
#
loop_
_entity_poly.entity_id
_entity_poly.type
_entity_poly.pdbx_seq_one_letter_code
_entity_poly.pdbx_strand_id
1 'polypeptide(L)'
;FLTIQEGCDKFCTFCVVPYTRGTERSRSPKIIIKEANELVDSGVKEITLLGQNVNAYHYENEKNQNVNFTNLIKLLCRIDNLKRLRFVTSHPRDMNEDLIQLFGQEEKLMPYLHLPIQSGSNKILKKMNRGHTVEYYLDIISRLKKIRPEIAISGDFIVGFPGETEVDFQKTLDVCKIIKYSQAYSFKYSPRTGTPSFEMKEIPDDIKSNRLAKLQETIFLYQQEFQQNLIGSVQAVLIEKIGKFEDQYVGRTPYMNPVVLNSKQNQIGKIIPVKINSTNGLSLSGEYLSLIHISEP
;
A
#
# COMPACT_ATOMS: atom_id res chain seq x y z
N PHE A 1 10.67 -8.96 -2.73
CA PHE A 1 10.77 -7.51 -2.87
C PHE A 1 11.82 -7.16 -3.91
N LEU A 2 11.54 -6.16 -4.75
CA LEU A 2 12.44 -5.71 -5.81
C LEU A 2 12.61 -4.18 -5.74
N THR A 3 13.79 -3.72 -5.36
CA THR A 3 14.09 -2.28 -5.30
C THR A 3 14.25 -1.72 -6.71
N ILE A 4 13.50 -0.67 -7.02
CA ILE A 4 13.53 -0.03 -8.35
C ILE A 4 14.03 1.41 -8.30
N GLN A 5 13.96 2.06 -7.12
CA GLN A 5 14.26 3.47 -6.92
C GLN A 5 14.80 3.69 -5.51
N GLU A 6 15.73 4.60 -5.35
CA GLU A 6 16.31 5.05 -4.07
C GLU A 6 16.29 6.58 -4.00
N GLY A 7 16.26 7.12 -2.76
CA GLY A 7 16.21 8.56 -2.50
C GLY A 7 14.81 9.16 -2.70
N CYS A 8 14.64 10.44 -2.37
CA CYS A 8 13.36 11.14 -2.51
C CYS A 8 13.56 12.66 -2.58
N ASP A 9 12.97 13.30 -3.60
CA ASP A 9 13.07 14.75 -3.84
C ASP A 9 11.81 15.52 -3.37
N LYS A 10 10.95 14.91 -2.54
CA LYS A 10 9.72 15.58 -2.07
C LYS A 10 9.96 16.59 -0.94
N PHE A 11 11.05 16.43 -0.18
CA PHE A 11 11.41 17.34 0.92
C PHE A 11 10.25 17.66 1.88
N CYS A 12 9.47 16.64 2.25
CA CYS A 12 8.45 16.77 3.28
C CYS A 12 9.12 17.24 4.57
N THR A 13 8.57 18.26 5.26
CA THR A 13 9.22 18.96 6.36
C THR A 13 9.57 18.11 7.58
N PHE A 14 8.95 16.94 7.72
CA PHE A 14 9.19 15.98 8.81
C PHE A 14 10.13 14.83 8.43
N CYS A 15 10.54 14.73 7.17
CA CYS A 15 11.17 13.52 6.62
C CYS A 15 12.68 13.68 6.47
N VAL A 16 13.44 12.74 7.00
CA VAL A 16 14.92 12.71 6.90
C VAL A 16 15.43 12.04 5.63
N VAL A 17 14.57 11.39 4.85
CA VAL A 17 14.97 10.59 3.66
C VAL A 17 15.81 11.37 2.67
N PRO A 18 15.47 12.60 2.23
CA PRO A 18 16.31 13.37 1.32
C PRO A 18 17.74 13.58 1.83
N TYR A 19 17.89 13.70 3.14
CA TYR A 19 19.19 13.98 3.79
C TYR A 19 20.01 12.71 4.05
N THR A 20 19.35 11.55 4.19
CA THR A 20 20.00 10.27 4.54
C THR A 20 20.17 9.33 3.36
N ARG A 21 19.28 9.40 2.36
CA ARG A 21 19.27 8.56 1.15
C ARG A 21 19.63 9.33 -0.13
N GLY A 22 19.63 10.67 -0.05
CA GLY A 22 19.93 11.56 -1.17
C GLY A 22 18.78 11.71 -2.17
N THR A 23 19.11 12.23 -3.35
CA THR A 23 18.18 12.49 -4.46
C THR A 23 17.61 11.21 -5.07
N GLU A 24 16.47 11.32 -5.73
CA GLU A 24 15.83 10.21 -6.44
C GLU A 24 16.77 9.63 -7.52
N ARG A 25 16.96 8.32 -7.47
CA ARG A 25 17.73 7.56 -8.45
C ARG A 25 16.95 6.32 -8.85
N SER A 26 16.56 6.26 -10.11
CA SER A 26 15.87 5.11 -10.68
C SER A 26 16.85 4.11 -11.28
N ARG A 27 16.69 2.83 -10.98
CA ARG A 27 17.47 1.75 -11.56
C ARG A 27 17.08 1.53 -13.03
N SER A 28 18.00 1.06 -13.84
CA SER A 28 17.73 0.74 -15.24
C SER A 28 16.61 -0.31 -15.37
N PRO A 29 15.60 -0.09 -16.23
CA PRO A 29 14.52 -1.07 -16.44
C PRO A 29 15.06 -2.42 -16.94
N LYS A 30 16.14 -2.42 -17.72
CA LYS A 30 16.79 -3.66 -18.17
C LYS A 30 17.29 -4.51 -16.99
N ILE A 31 17.89 -3.88 -15.99
CA ILE A 31 18.39 -4.57 -14.79
C ILE A 31 17.22 -5.07 -13.95
N ILE A 32 16.19 -4.24 -13.76
CA ILE A 32 15.00 -4.59 -12.99
C ILE A 32 14.28 -5.79 -13.63
N ILE A 33 14.07 -5.78 -14.94
CA ILE A 33 13.40 -6.87 -15.67
C ILE A 33 14.24 -8.15 -15.59
N LYS A 34 15.56 -8.07 -15.71
CA LYS A 34 16.44 -9.24 -15.57
C LYS A 34 16.29 -9.87 -14.19
N GLU A 35 16.42 -9.07 -13.13
CA GLU A 35 16.25 -9.53 -11.74
C GLU A 35 14.84 -10.09 -11.47
N ALA A 36 13.81 -9.46 -12.03
CA ALA A 36 12.44 -9.96 -11.94
C ALA A 36 12.27 -11.35 -12.59
N ASN A 37 12.88 -11.58 -13.77
CA ASN A 37 12.86 -12.89 -14.41
C ASN A 37 13.60 -13.94 -13.57
N GLU A 38 14.79 -13.64 -13.06
CA GLU A 38 15.57 -14.53 -12.19
C GLU A 38 14.76 -14.94 -10.93
N LEU A 39 14.05 -13.99 -10.31
CA LEU A 39 13.16 -14.26 -9.18
C LEU A 39 11.99 -15.19 -9.58
N VAL A 40 11.37 -14.93 -10.72
CA VAL A 40 10.22 -15.74 -11.21
C VAL A 40 10.68 -17.13 -11.62
N ASP A 41 11.83 -17.27 -12.23
CA ASP A 41 12.45 -18.57 -12.60
C ASP A 41 12.80 -19.39 -11.34
N SER A 42 13.14 -18.73 -10.23
CA SER A 42 13.31 -19.37 -8.92
C SER A 42 12.00 -19.76 -8.21
N GLY A 43 10.84 -19.49 -8.85
CA GLY A 43 9.52 -19.89 -8.35
C GLY A 43 8.70 -18.77 -7.68
N VAL A 44 9.21 -17.53 -7.62
CA VAL A 44 8.48 -16.39 -7.05
C VAL A 44 7.23 -16.10 -7.87
N LYS A 45 6.07 -15.95 -7.21
CA LYS A 45 4.76 -15.68 -7.83
C LYS A 45 4.32 -14.22 -7.69
N GLU A 46 4.80 -13.53 -6.67
CA GLU A 46 4.45 -12.13 -6.39
C GLU A 46 5.72 -11.29 -6.20
N ILE A 47 5.80 -10.16 -6.89
CA ILE A 47 6.85 -9.16 -6.72
C ILE A 47 6.23 -7.87 -6.18
N THR A 48 6.83 -7.33 -5.11
CA THR A 48 6.51 -5.99 -4.60
C THR A 48 7.66 -5.04 -4.93
N LEU A 49 7.36 -4.00 -5.72
CA LEU A 49 8.32 -2.96 -6.07
C LEU A 49 8.56 -2.03 -4.89
N LEU A 50 9.82 -1.76 -4.58
CA LEU A 50 10.25 -0.92 -3.47
C LEU A 50 11.03 0.31 -3.94
N GLY A 51 10.89 1.38 -3.18
CA GLY A 51 11.64 2.62 -3.25
C GLY A 51 11.21 3.54 -2.12
N GLN A 52 11.74 4.75 -2.06
CA GLN A 52 11.27 5.77 -1.13
C GLN A 52 10.09 6.58 -1.69
N ASN A 53 9.94 6.58 -3.03
CA ASN A 53 8.82 7.16 -3.76
C ASN A 53 8.66 6.45 -5.10
N VAL A 54 8.11 5.23 -5.10
CA VAL A 54 8.14 4.33 -6.27
C VAL A 54 7.40 4.88 -7.50
N ASN A 55 6.31 5.62 -7.31
CA ASN A 55 5.54 6.15 -8.42
C ASN A 55 6.15 7.40 -9.07
N ALA A 56 7.25 7.93 -8.51
CA ALA A 56 8.12 8.90 -9.19
C ALA A 56 9.19 8.24 -10.06
N TYR A 57 9.24 6.91 -10.12
CA TYR A 57 10.23 6.22 -10.94
C TYR A 57 10.27 6.78 -12.36
N HIS A 58 11.45 7.24 -12.73
CA HIS A 58 11.74 7.81 -14.04
C HIS A 58 13.18 7.45 -14.41
N TYR A 59 13.36 6.72 -15.51
CA TYR A 59 14.66 6.35 -16.01
C TYR A 59 14.85 6.90 -17.40
N GLU A 60 15.95 7.62 -17.60
CA GLU A 60 16.40 8.11 -18.89
C GLU A 60 17.83 7.63 -19.13
N ASN A 61 18.10 7.06 -20.30
CA ASN A 61 19.45 6.67 -20.67
C ASN A 61 20.11 7.71 -21.56
N GLU A 62 21.40 7.52 -21.86
CA GLU A 62 22.22 8.39 -22.73
C GLU A 62 21.66 8.55 -24.16
N LYS A 63 20.73 7.69 -24.58
CA LYS A 63 20.04 7.73 -25.89
C LYS A 63 18.66 8.34 -25.81
N ASN A 64 18.34 9.09 -24.75
CA ASN A 64 17.05 9.72 -24.47
C ASN A 64 15.87 8.70 -24.47
N GLN A 65 16.12 7.43 -24.18
CA GLN A 65 15.05 6.48 -23.96
C GLN A 65 14.52 6.66 -22.54
N ASN A 66 13.24 7.06 -22.46
CA ASN A 66 12.58 7.37 -21.23
C ASN A 66 11.60 6.25 -20.85
N VAL A 67 11.69 5.77 -19.61
CA VAL A 67 10.79 4.79 -19.04
C VAL A 67 10.26 5.32 -17.71
N ASN A 68 8.98 5.66 -17.67
CA ASN A 68 8.29 6.05 -16.45
C ASN A 68 7.76 4.82 -15.67
N PHE A 69 7.20 5.07 -14.49
CA PHE A 69 6.69 4.00 -13.63
C PHE A 69 5.60 3.15 -14.28
N THR A 70 4.65 3.78 -14.97
CA THR A 70 3.58 3.08 -15.69
C THR A 70 4.13 2.12 -16.74
N ASN A 71 5.12 2.57 -17.52
CA ASN A 71 5.77 1.75 -18.54
C ASN A 71 6.57 0.60 -17.90
N LEU A 72 7.24 0.84 -16.78
CA LEU A 72 7.94 -0.23 -16.04
C LEU A 72 6.97 -1.32 -15.57
N ILE A 73 5.80 -0.94 -14.99
CA ILE A 73 4.77 -1.91 -14.58
C ILE A 73 4.31 -2.73 -15.79
N LYS A 74 4.00 -2.10 -16.93
CA LYS A 74 3.59 -2.81 -18.17
C LYS A 74 4.65 -3.82 -18.63
N LEU A 75 5.93 -3.45 -18.56
CA LEU A 75 7.03 -4.38 -18.91
C LEU A 75 7.11 -5.56 -17.96
N LEU A 76 6.98 -5.34 -16.66
CA LEU A 76 7.00 -6.39 -15.65
C LEU A 76 5.76 -7.32 -15.74
N CYS A 77 4.60 -6.78 -16.06
CA CYS A 77 3.37 -7.59 -16.24
C CYS A 77 3.46 -8.55 -17.44
N ARG A 78 4.39 -8.33 -18.40
CA ARG A 78 4.65 -9.26 -19.52
C ARG A 78 5.43 -10.50 -19.14
N ILE A 79 6.01 -10.58 -17.94
CA ILE A 79 6.72 -11.77 -17.45
C ILE A 79 5.69 -12.88 -17.20
N ASP A 80 5.75 -13.99 -17.97
CA ASP A 80 4.70 -15.00 -18.04
C ASP A 80 4.32 -15.63 -16.68
N ASN A 81 5.30 -16.08 -15.94
CA ASN A 81 5.08 -16.80 -14.67
C ASN A 81 4.92 -15.88 -13.46
N LEU A 82 5.11 -14.56 -13.60
CA LEU A 82 4.71 -13.60 -12.60
C LEU A 82 3.18 -13.56 -12.51
N LYS A 83 2.63 -13.78 -11.31
CA LYS A 83 1.17 -13.82 -11.09
C LYS A 83 0.65 -12.56 -10.44
N ARG A 84 1.49 -11.89 -9.64
CA ARG A 84 1.10 -10.68 -8.91
C ARG A 84 2.24 -9.67 -8.89
N LEU A 85 1.87 -8.43 -9.14
CA LEU A 85 2.74 -7.27 -9.02
C LEU A 85 2.11 -6.28 -8.05
N ARG A 86 2.92 -5.73 -7.15
CA ARG A 86 2.53 -4.68 -6.19
C ARG A 86 3.59 -3.62 -6.14
N PHE A 87 3.23 -2.49 -5.58
CA PHE A 87 4.19 -1.47 -5.19
C PHE A 87 3.76 -0.81 -3.88
N VAL A 88 4.71 -0.25 -3.17
CA VAL A 88 4.50 0.46 -1.90
C VAL A 88 5.30 1.76 -1.89
N THR A 89 5.03 2.64 -0.93
CA THR A 89 5.76 3.91 -0.76
C THR A 89 5.51 4.89 -1.92
N SER A 90 4.23 5.15 -2.17
CA SER A 90 3.78 6.08 -3.22
C SER A 90 3.53 7.49 -2.67
N HIS A 91 3.56 8.49 -3.55
CA HIS A 91 3.19 9.86 -3.21
C HIS A 91 2.01 10.34 -4.06
N PRO A 92 0.99 11.02 -3.49
CA PRO A 92 -0.19 11.45 -4.24
C PRO A 92 0.12 12.32 -5.47
N ARG A 93 1.14 13.19 -5.41
CA ARG A 93 1.56 14.03 -6.53
C ARG A 93 2.01 13.25 -7.78
N ASP A 94 2.46 12.03 -7.60
CA ASP A 94 3.00 11.20 -8.68
C ASP A 94 1.99 10.15 -9.17
N MET A 95 0.72 10.25 -8.72
CA MET A 95 -0.41 9.46 -9.23
C MET A 95 -0.97 10.13 -10.49
N ASN A 96 -0.35 9.84 -11.63
CA ASN A 96 -0.84 10.33 -12.92
C ASN A 96 -1.99 9.47 -13.48
N GLU A 97 -2.67 9.99 -14.51
CA GLU A 97 -3.82 9.33 -15.12
C GLU A 97 -3.48 7.95 -15.68
N ASP A 98 -2.34 7.81 -16.36
CA ASP A 98 -1.92 6.53 -16.94
C ASP A 98 -1.73 5.44 -15.88
N LEU A 99 -1.19 5.79 -14.70
CA LEU A 99 -1.04 4.87 -13.57
C LEU A 99 -2.40 4.48 -12.97
N ILE A 100 -3.33 5.44 -12.88
CA ILE A 100 -4.70 5.19 -12.40
C ILE A 100 -5.40 4.20 -13.36
N GLN A 101 -5.36 4.46 -14.66
CA GLN A 101 -5.96 3.60 -15.68
C GLN A 101 -5.36 2.18 -15.69
N LEU A 102 -4.09 2.07 -15.35
CA LEU A 102 -3.39 0.78 -15.34
C LEU A 102 -3.99 -0.22 -14.33
N PHE A 103 -4.57 0.25 -13.22
CA PHE A 103 -5.28 -0.62 -12.27
C PHE A 103 -6.48 -1.34 -12.89
N GLY A 104 -7.09 -0.80 -13.95
CA GLY A 104 -8.16 -1.46 -14.69
C GLY A 104 -7.68 -2.29 -15.89
N GLN A 105 -6.45 -2.07 -16.34
CA GLN A 105 -5.92 -2.70 -17.57
C GLN A 105 -5.04 -3.92 -17.28
N GLU A 106 -4.34 -3.94 -16.14
CA GLU A 106 -3.35 -4.97 -15.81
C GLU A 106 -3.85 -5.88 -14.68
N GLU A 107 -4.27 -7.10 -15.03
CA GLU A 107 -4.77 -8.08 -14.05
C GLU A 107 -3.72 -8.47 -13.01
N LYS A 108 -2.43 -8.52 -13.40
CA LYS A 108 -1.32 -8.85 -12.50
C LYS A 108 -1.04 -7.73 -11.49
N LEU A 109 -1.46 -6.49 -11.76
CA LEU A 109 -1.39 -5.40 -10.80
C LEU A 109 -2.48 -5.57 -9.76
N MET A 110 -2.10 -5.90 -8.54
CA MET A 110 -3.05 -6.26 -7.49
C MET A 110 -3.93 -5.07 -7.07
N PRO A 111 -5.19 -5.33 -6.70
CA PRO A 111 -6.15 -4.29 -6.27
C PRO A 111 -5.85 -3.79 -4.86
N TYR A 112 -4.67 -3.28 -4.66
CA TYR A 112 -4.20 -2.70 -3.41
C TYR A 112 -3.26 -1.54 -3.70
N LEU A 113 -3.59 -0.37 -3.17
CA LEU A 113 -2.75 0.82 -3.29
C LEU A 113 -2.43 1.39 -1.91
N HIS A 114 -1.13 1.46 -1.59
CA HIS A 114 -0.64 2.21 -0.43
C HIS A 114 -0.29 3.63 -0.88
N LEU A 115 -1.09 4.61 -0.44
CA LEU A 115 -0.96 6.02 -0.83
C LEU A 115 -1.05 6.93 0.41
N PRO A 116 0.06 7.22 1.07
CA PRO A 116 0.11 8.02 2.29
C PRO A 116 -0.35 9.47 2.09
N ILE A 117 -1.45 9.87 2.72
CA ILE A 117 -1.93 11.26 2.73
C ILE A 117 -1.24 12.09 3.82
N GLN A 118 -1.00 11.51 5.00
CA GLN A 118 -0.41 12.07 6.22
C GLN A 118 -1.38 12.90 7.07
N SER A 119 -2.26 13.72 6.51
CA SER A 119 -3.25 14.54 7.23
C SER A 119 -4.47 14.83 6.37
N GLY A 120 -5.64 14.96 6.96
CA GLY A 120 -6.88 15.40 6.30
C GLY A 120 -7.05 16.93 6.26
N SER A 121 -6.07 17.71 6.71
CA SER A 121 -6.12 19.17 6.71
C SER A 121 -5.18 19.77 5.67
N ASN A 122 -5.71 20.55 4.72
CA ASN A 122 -4.92 21.28 3.72
C ASN A 122 -3.89 22.23 4.37
N LYS A 123 -4.24 22.83 5.52
CA LYS A 123 -3.33 23.67 6.31
C LYS A 123 -2.12 22.85 6.80
N ILE A 124 -2.36 21.64 7.31
CA ILE A 124 -1.30 20.74 7.80
C ILE A 124 -0.50 20.16 6.64
N LEU A 125 -1.15 19.71 5.56
CA LEU A 125 -0.49 19.24 4.35
C LEU A 125 0.47 20.28 3.76
N LYS A 126 0.06 21.57 3.76
CA LYS A 126 0.92 22.67 3.34
C LYS A 126 2.13 22.84 4.26
N LYS A 127 1.94 22.78 5.60
CA LYS A 127 3.03 22.82 6.57
C LYS A 127 3.98 21.63 6.46
N MET A 128 3.45 20.45 6.12
CA MET A 128 4.22 19.24 5.86
C MET A 128 4.95 19.26 4.50
N ASN A 129 4.74 20.27 3.66
CA ASN A 129 5.25 20.35 2.28
C ASN A 129 4.81 19.17 1.42
N ARG A 130 3.54 18.70 1.56
CA ARG A 130 3.03 17.57 0.79
C ARG A 130 2.73 17.91 -0.67
N GLY A 131 2.52 19.19 -0.99
CA GLY A 131 2.32 19.68 -2.35
C GLY A 131 1.06 19.17 -3.05
N HIS A 132 0.08 18.66 -2.29
CA HIS A 132 -1.26 18.30 -2.75
C HIS A 132 -2.29 18.73 -1.71
N THR A 133 -3.57 18.78 -2.12
CA THR A 133 -4.71 19.04 -1.24
C THR A 133 -5.49 17.75 -0.96
N VAL A 134 -6.37 17.82 0.03
CA VAL A 134 -7.28 16.70 0.37
C VAL A 134 -8.23 16.42 -0.80
N GLU A 135 -8.75 17.46 -1.46
CA GLU A 135 -9.67 17.35 -2.60
C GLU A 135 -8.99 16.63 -3.78
N TYR A 136 -7.74 16.98 -4.08
CA TYR A 136 -6.94 16.30 -5.09
C TYR A 136 -6.73 14.80 -4.75
N TYR A 137 -6.44 14.50 -3.49
CA TYR A 137 -6.29 13.12 -3.03
C TYR A 137 -7.59 12.32 -3.15
N LEU A 138 -8.73 12.91 -2.73
CA LEU A 138 -10.05 12.29 -2.82
C LEU A 138 -10.48 12.04 -4.28
N ASP A 139 -10.11 12.94 -5.19
CA ASP A 139 -10.35 12.75 -6.63
C ASP A 139 -9.58 11.54 -7.17
N ILE A 140 -8.29 11.38 -6.83
CA ILE A 140 -7.52 10.19 -7.18
C ILE A 140 -8.22 8.91 -6.71
N ILE A 141 -8.63 8.86 -5.43
CA ILE A 141 -9.32 7.69 -4.88
C ILE A 141 -10.65 7.42 -5.58
N SER A 142 -11.42 8.49 -5.88
CA SER A 142 -12.69 8.37 -6.59
C SER A 142 -12.50 7.77 -7.99
N ARG A 143 -11.50 8.23 -8.73
CA ARG A 143 -11.18 7.70 -10.08
C ARG A 143 -10.71 6.25 -10.02
N LEU A 144 -9.85 5.90 -9.06
CA LEU A 144 -9.41 4.52 -8.83
C LEU A 144 -10.60 3.60 -8.54
N LYS A 145 -11.52 3.99 -7.63
CA LYS A 145 -12.72 3.22 -7.30
C LYS A 145 -13.72 3.10 -8.46
N LYS A 146 -13.76 4.07 -9.38
CA LYS A 146 -14.56 3.94 -10.61
C LYS A 146 -13.99 2.90 -11.58
N ILE A 147 -12.67 2.81 -11.68
CA ILE A 147 -11.96 1.89 -12.58
C ILE A 147 -11.90 0.48 -11.97
N ARG A 148 -11.65 0.40 -10.67
CA ARG A 148 -11.51 -0.86 -9.93
C ARG A 148 -12.25 -0.74 -8.59
N PRO A 149 -13.57 -0.99 -8.55
CA PRO A 149 -14.43 -0.73 -7.38
C PRO A 149 -13.99 -1.44 -6.11
N GLU A 150 -13.38 -2.63 -6.23
CA GLU A 150 -12.91 -3.45 -5.12
C GLU A 150 -11.53 -3.04 -4.58
N ILE A 151 -10.88 -2.00 -5.15
CA ILE A 151 -9.51 -1.64 -4.76
C ILE A 151 -9.42 -1.32 -3.27
N ALA A 152 -8.48 -1.99 -2.60
CA ALA A 152 -8.15 -1.74 -1.20
C ALA A 152 -7.18 -0.56 -1.11
N ILE A 153 -7.56 0.45 -0.35
CA ILE A 153 -6.71 1.64 -0.12
C ILE A 153 -6.04 1.52 1.23
N SER A 154 -4.74 1.76 1.25
CA SER A 154 -3.93 1.87 2.46
C SER A 154 -3.26 3.23 2.52
N GLY A 155 -2.96 3.71 3.74
CA GLY A 155 -2.33 5.01 3.91
C GLY A 155 -1.61 5.16 5.24
N ASP A 156 -0.89 6.28 5.37
CA ASP A 156 -0.22 6.67 6.60
C ASP A 156 -0.74 8.02 7.07
N PHE A 157 -0.74 8.18 8.40
CA PHE A 157 -1.17 9.39 9.08
C PHE A 157 -0.19 9.78 10.17
N ILE A 158 0.07 11.08 10.29
CA ILE A 158 0.80 11.68 11.39
C ILE A 158 -0.16 12.61 12.14
N VAL A 159 -0.43 12.30 13.40
CA VAL A 159 -1.22 13.16 14.29
C VAL A 159 -0.33 14.01 15.17
N GLY A 160 -0.82 15.18 15.56
CA GLY A 160 -0.09 16.10 16.43
C GLY A 160 1.10 16.77 15.74
N PHE A 161 1.07 16.93 14.43
CA PHE A 161 2.05 17.72 13.70
C PHE A 161 2.00 19.18 14.19
N PRO A 162 3.13 19.90 14.29
CA PRO A 162 3.18 21.26 14.81
C PRO A 162 2.15 22.21 14.21
N GLY A 163 1.28 22.75 15.07
CA GLY A 163 0.19 23.65 14.70
C GLY A 163 -1.08 23.01 14.19
N GLU A 164 -1.21 21.67 14.33
CA GLU A 164 -2.48 20.97 14.14
C GLU A 164 -3.48 21.34 15.24
N THR A 165 -4.63 21.87 14.88
CA THR A 165 -5.74 22.16 15.79
C THR A 165 -6.69 20.96 15.89
N GLU A 166 -7.66 21.01 16.82
CA GLU A 166 -8.69 19.98 16.89
C GLU A 166 -9.55 19.92 15.62
N VAL A 167 -9.82 21.08 15.02
CA VAL A 167 -10.51 21.16 13.72
C VAL A 167 -9.70 20.51 12.61
N ASP A 168 -8.37 20.69 12.60
CA ASP A 168 -7.49 20.03 11.63
C ASP A 168 -7.49 18.50 11.81
N PHE A 169 -7.46 18.04 13.07
CA PHE A 169 -7.52 16.62 13.39
C PHE A 169 -8.87 16.00 13.02
N GLN A 170 -9.99 16.70 13.29
CA GLN A 170 -11.32 16.23 12.89
C GLN A 170 -11.42 16.00 11.38
N LYS A 171 -10.84 16.86 10.55
CA LYS A 171 -10.74 16.66 9.10
C LYS A 171 -10.00 15.38 8.72
N THR A 172 -8.99 14.98 9.50
CA THR A 172 -8.28 13.71 9.29
C THR A 172 -9.19 12.52 9.55
N LEU A 173 -10.00 12.56 10.61
CA LEU A 173 -11.01 11.53 10.88
C LEU A 173 -12.07 11.49 9.77
N ASP A 174 -12.49 12.65 9.25
CA ASP A 174 -13.48 12.72 8.17
C ASP A 174 -12.95 12.12 6.86
N VAL A 175 -11.70 12.34 6.52
CA VAL A 175 -11.04 11.66 5.38
C VAL A 175 -11.04 10.15 5.58
N CYS A 176 -10.74 9.65 6.78
CA CYS A 176 -10.81 8.20 7.05
C CYS A 176 -12.23 7.64 6.83
N LYS A 177 -13.27 8.37 7.25
CA LYS A 177 -14.68 7.99 7.06
C LYS A 177 -15.08 7.96 5.57
N ILE A 178 -14.61 8.93 4.78
CA ILE A 178 -14.91 9.02 3.35
C ILE A 178 -14.25 7.86 2.58
N ILE A 179 -12.98 7.58 2.85
CA ILE A 179 -12.19 6.62 2.08
C ILE A 179 -12.45 5.19 2.53
N LYS A 180 -12.64 4.97 3.86
CA LYS A 180 -12.78 3.65 4.48
C LYS A 180 -11.56 2.78 4.17
N TYR A 181 -10.42 3.15 4.72
CA TYR A 181 -9.17 2.45 4.48
C TYR A 181 -9.26 0.97 4.87
N SER A 182 -8.82 0.10 3.97
CA SER A 182 -8.70 -1.34 4.26
C SER A 182 -7.59 -1.66 5.25
N GLN A 183 -6.59 -0.76 5.31
CA GLN A 183 -5.48 -0.76 6.25
C GLN A 183 -4.90 0.64 6.31
N ALA A 184 -4.51 1.12 7.49
CA ALA A 184 -3.71 2.34 7.58
C ALA A 184 -2.80 2.30 8.81
N TYR A 185 -1.69 3.03 8.70
CA TYR A 185 -0.74 3.20 9.78
C TYR A 185 -0.82 4.62 10.31
N SER A 186 -0.72 4.77 11.62
CA SER A 186 -0.86 6.06 12.28
C SER A 186 0.21 6.24 13.34
N PHE A 187 0.78 7.44 13.38
CA PHE A 187 1.92 7.77 14.23
C PHE A 187 1.71 9.12 14.91
N LYS A 188 2.19 9.27 16.13
CA LYS A 188 2.40 10.59 16.72
C LYS A 188 3.54 11.27 15.96
N TYR A 189 3.41 12.58 15.69
CA TYR A 189 4.55 13.35 15.23
C TYR A 189 5.71 13.22 16.21
N SER A 190 6.88 12.93 15.68
CA SER A 190 8.15 12.89 16.41
C SER A 190 9.17 13.73 15.65
N PRO A 191 9.76 14.75 16.30
CA PRO A 191 10.75 15.61 15.65
C PRO A 191 11.97 14.79 15.23
N ARG A 192 12.51 15.10 14.06
CA ARG A 192 13.72 14.46 13.52
C ARG A 192 14.77 15.54 13.30
N THR A 193 15.91 15.39 13.96
CA THR A 193 17.05 16.31 13.83
C THR A 193 17.41 16.52 12.35
N GLY A 194 17.63 17.77 11.97
CA GLY A 194 17.98 18.14 10.59
C GLY A 194 16.79 18.30 9.64
N THR A 195 15.56 18.11 10.11
CA THR A 195 14.36 18.38 9.30
C THR A 195 13.79 19.78 9.62
N PRO A 196 13.12 20.44 8.63
CA PRO A 196 12.54 21.77 8.86
C PRO A 196 11.50 21.82 10.00
N SER A 197 10.80 20.72 10.27
CA SER A 197 9.81 20.69 11.35
C SER A 197 10.41 20.47 12.74
N PHE A 198 11.71 20.17 12.84
CA PHE A 198 12.38 19.95 14.12
C PHE A 198 12.31 21.17 15.04
N GLU A 199 12.45 22.38 14.47
CA GLU A 199 12.41 23.65 15.23
C GLU A 199 10.99 24.18 15.48
N MET A 200 9.95 23.46 15.01
CA MET A 200 8.57 23.89 15.21
C MET A 200 8.10 23.55 16.63
N LYS A 201 7.24 24.41 17.20
CA LYS A 201 6.66 24.20 18.53
C LYS A 201 5.78 22.94 18.53
N GLU A 202 6.16 21.96 19.31
CA GLU A 202 5.41 20.71 19.47
C GLU A 202 4.06 20.91 20.17
N ILE A 203 3.13 19.99 19.86
CA ILE A 203 1.87 19.82 20.59
C ILE A 203 2.13 18.93 21.80
N PRO A 204 1.49 19.19 22.99
CA PRO A 204 1.61 18.34 24.16
C PRO A 204 1.37 16.85 23.87
N ASP A 205 2.12 15.96 24.51
CA ASP A 205 2.11 14.52 24.19
C ASP A 205 0.80 13.83 24.56
N ASP A 206 0.11 14.30 25.58
CA ASP A 206 -1.23 13.84 25.96
C ASP A 206 -2.25 14.11 24.85
N ILE A 207 -2.21 15.29 24.21
CA ILE A 207 -3.06 15.62 23.06
C ILE A 207 -2.71 14.71 21.88
N LYS A 208 -1.41 14.54 21.57
CA LYS A 208 -0.96 13.64 20.49
C LYS A 208 -1.43 12.20 20.73
N SER A 209 -1.34 11.72 21.98
CA SER A 209 -1.75 10.36 22.36
C SER A 209 -3.26 10.17 22.24
N ASN A 210 -4.06 11.13 22.69
CA ASN A 210 -5.51 11.09 22.55
C ASN A 210 -5.95 11.07 21.08
N ARG A 211 -5.34 11.91 20.23
CA ARG A 211 -5.61 11.92 18.79
C ARG A 211 -5.22 10.61 18.13
N LEU A 212 -4.06 10.05 18.49
CA LEU A 212 -3.63 8.75 17.97
C LEU A 212 -4.63 7.65 18.30
N ALA A 213 -5.09 7.57 19.56
CA ALA A 213 -6.06 6.56 19.98
C ALA A 213 -7.38 6.66 19.20
N LYS A 214 -7.95 7.87 19.07
CA LYS A 214 -9.18 8.11 18.29
C LYS A 214 -9.03 7.76 16.81
N LEU A 215 -7.86 8.10 16.22
CA LEU A 215 -7.58 7.78 14.83
C LEU A 215 -7.43 6.27 14.63
N GLN A 216 -6.73 5.58 15.53
CA GLN A 216 -6.58 4.11 15.49
C GLN A 216 -7.91 3.40 15.62
N GLU A 217 -8.79 3.84 16.52
CA GLU A 217 -10.15 3.31 16.63
C GLU A 217 -10.94 3.49 15.33
N THR A 218 -10.88 4.67 14.72
CA THR A 218 -11.56 4.96 13.45
C THR A 218 -11.02 4.09 12.32
N ILE A 219 -9.70 3.94 12.20
CA ILE A 219 -9.04 3.08 11.19
C ILE A 219 -9.46 1.63 11.40
N PHE A 220 -9.41 1.13 12.64
CA PHE A 220 -9.74 -0.25 12.97
C PHE A 220 -11.18 -0.59 12.60
N LEU A 221 -12.12 0.31 12.85
CA LEU A 221 -13.54 0.15 12.44
C LEU A 221 -13.66 -0.12 10.94
N TYR A 222 -13.01 0.68 10.09
CA TYR A 222 -13.09 0.50 8.64
C TYR A 222 -12.28 -0.69 8.13
N GLN A 223 -11.18 -1.02 8.78
CA GLN A 223 -10.44 -2.24 8.50
C GLN A 223 -11.30 -3.48 8.79
N GLN A 224 -12.03 -3.49 9.91
CA GLN A 224 -12.98 -4.56 10.21
C GLN A 224 -14.12 -4.61 9.20
N GLU A 225 -14.74 -3.46 8.84
CA GLU A 225 -15.78 -3.38 7.81
C GLU A 225 -15.29 -3.99 6.49
N PHE A 226 -14.06 -3.64 6.05
CA PHE A 226 -13.48 -4.20 4.84
C PHE A 226 -13.32 -5.73 4.92
N GLN A 227 -12.83 -6.25 6.05
CA GLN A 227 -12.64 -7.69 6.24
C GLN A 227 -13.99 -8.43 6.34
N GLN A 228 -15.00 -7.85 7.00
CA GLN A 228 -16.33 -8.43 7.06
C GLN A 228 -16.96 -8.59 5.66
N ASN A 229 -16.75 -7.63 4.77
CA ASN A 229 -17.24 -7.70 3.40
C ASN A 229 -16.57 -8.81 2.55
N LEU A 230 -15.46 -9.39 3.03
CA LEU A 230 -14.80 -10.53 2.37
C LEU A 230 -15.37 -11.88 2.84
N ILE A 231 -16.13 -11.94 3.93
CA ILE A 231 -16.72 -13.20 4.43
C ILE A 231 -17.72 -13.75 3.41
N GLY A 232 -17.62 -15.05 3.15
CA GLY A 232 -18.41 -15.75 2.13
C GLY A 232 -17.83 -15.70 0.73
N SER A 233 -16.90 -14.78 0.45
CA SER A 233 -16.22 -14.70 -0.86
C SER A 233 -15.11 -15.74 -1.00
N VAL A 234 -14.79 -16.09 -2.24
CA VAL A 234 -13.62 -16.91 -2.57
C VAL A 234 -12.46 -15.99 -2.97
N GLN A 235 -11.36 -16.10 -2.25
CA GLN A 235 -10.16 -15.31 -2.50
C GLN A 235 -9.03 -16.18 -3.05
N ALA A 236 -8.33 -15.69 -4.06
CA ALA A 236 -7.08 -16.29 -4.52
C ALA A 236 -5.98 -15.95 -3.50
N VAL A 237 -5.60 -16.89 -2.63
CA VAL A 237 -4.64 -16.66 -1.55
C VAL A 237 -3.27 -17.19 -1.93
N LEU A 238 -2.25 -16.35 -1.92
CA LEU A 238 -0.85 -16.78 -2.02
C LEU A 238 -0.39 -17.26 -0.64
N ILE A 239 -0.03 -18.53 -0.55
CA ILE A 239 0.46 -19.13 0.70
C ILE A 239 1.94 -18.84 0.86
N GLU A 240 2.31 -18.18 1.96
CA GLU A 240 3.66 -17.66 2.20
C GLU A 240 4.45 -18.51 3.19
N LYS A 241 3.79 -19.04 4.20
CA LYS A 241 4.47 -19.75 5.29
C LYS A 241 3.58 -20.70 6.07
N ILE A 242 4.20 -21.55 6.88
CA ILE A 242 3.54 -22.36 7.91
C ILE A 242 3.00 -21.42 9.01
N GLY A 243 1.82 -21.76 9.55
CA GLY A 243 1.21 -21.05 10.67
C GLY A 243 1.77 -21.48 12.03
N LYS A 244 1.01 -21.17 13.09
CA LYS A 244 1.42 -21.46 14.48
C LYS A 244 1.18 -22.93 14.89
N PHE A 245 0.16 -23.57 14.29
CA PHE A 245 -0.28 -24.91 14.63
C PHE A 245 0.06 -25.89 13.50
N GLU A 246 0.01 -27.18 13.80
CA GLU A 246 0.18 -28.26 12.83
C GLU A 246 -0.85 -28.13 11.69
N ASP A 247 -0.45 -28.43 10.46
CA ASP A 247 -1.26 -28.29 9.24
C ASP A 247 -1.81 -26.87 8.98
N GLN A 248 -1.35 -25.86 9.74
CA GLN A 248 -1.79 -24.48 9.55
C GLN A 248 -0.86 -23.74 8.59
N TYR A 249 -1.45 -22.96 7.67
CA TYR A 249 -0.75 -22.11 6.72
C TYR A 249 -1.23 -20.67 6.81
N VAL A 250 -0.35 -19.74 6.47
CA VAL A 250 -0.66 -18.31 6.39
C VAL A 250 -0.32 -17.83 4.99
N GLY A 251 -1.26 -17.11 4.39
CA GLY A 251 -1.09 -16.48 3.09
C GLY A 251 -1.68 -15.08 3.04
N ARG A 252 -1.75 -14.51 1.85
CA ARG A 252 -2.32 -13.17 1.61
C ARG A 252 -3.28 -13.16 0.44
N THR A 253 -4.39 -12.42 0.64
CA THR A 253 -5.34 -12.11 -0.43
C THR A 253 -4.73 -11.13 -1.45
N PRO A 254 -5.38 -10.90 -2.61
CA PRO A 254 -5.05 -9.80 -3.51
C PRO A 254 -5.05 -8.42 -2.83
N TYR A 255 -5.78 -8.24 -1.74
CA TYR A 255 -5.92 -7.00 -0.95
C TYR A 255 -4.93 -6.87 0.20
N MET A 256 -3.90 -7.73 0.28
CA MET A 256 -2.92 -7.80 1.37
C MET A 256 -3.43 -8.29 2.72
N ASN A 257 -4.70 -8.68 2.86
CA ASN A 257 -5.20 -9.24 4.11
C ASN A 257 -4.54 -10.60 4.39
N PRO A 258 -4.01 -10.82 5.60
CA PRO A 258 -3.52 -12.13 6.01
C PRO A 258 -4.68 -13.12 6.14
N VAL A 259 -4.48 -14.34 5.65
CA VAL A 259 -5.43 -15.44 5.72
C VAL A 259 -4.78 -16.63 6.40
N VAL A 260 -5.47 -17.18 7.38
CA VAL A 260 -5.09 -18.43 8.08
C VAL A 260 -6.01 -19.55 7.60
N LEU A 261 -5.42 -20.67 7.23
CA LEU A 261 -6.18 -21.86 6.81
C LEU A 261 -5.44 -23.14 7.22
N ASN A 262 -6.17 -24.25 7.24
CA ASN A 262 -5.61 -25.57 7.50
C ASN A 262 -5.54 -26.38 6.19
N SER A 263 -4.46 -27.12 6.00
CA SER A 263 -4.26 -28.04 4.88
C SER A 263 -3.30 -29.16 5.27
N LYS A 264 -3.65 -30.41 4.93
CA LYS A 264 -2.74 -31.56 5.09
C LYS A 264 -1.63 -31.59 4.04
N GLN A 265 -1.75 -30.80 2.98
CA GLN A 265 -0.76 -30.76 1.90
C GLN A 265 0.06 -29.46 1.99
N ASN A 266 1.33 -29.54 1.61
CA ASN A 266 2.14 -28.34 1.51
C ASN A 266 1.63 -27.41 0.40
N GLN A 267 1.22 -26.21 0.76
CA GLN A 267 0.68 -25.19 -0.11
C GLN A 267 1.60 -23.98 -0.29
N ILE A 268 2.77 -23.95 0.36
CA ILE A 268 3.70 -22.80 0.30
C ILE A 268 4.08 -22.50 -1.16
N GLY A 269 4.05 -21.21 -1.52
CA GLY A 269 4.35 -20.72 -2.86
C GLY A 269 3.21 -20.89 -3.89
N LYS A 270 2.08 -21.50 -3.50
CA LYS A 270 0.92 -21.64 -4.37
C LYS A 270 -0.09 -20.53 -4.16
N ILE A 271 -0.79 -20.16 -5.23
CA ILE A 271 -2.00 -19.34 -5.17
C ILE A 271 -3.17 -20.29 -5.25
N ILE A 272 -3.97 -20.35 -4.19
CA ILE A 272 -5.08 -21.29 -4.06
C ILE A 272 -6.40 -20.56 -3.77
N PRO A 273 -7.55 -21.09 -4.25
CA PRO A 273 -8.86 -20.53 -3.90
C PRO A 273 -9.21 -20.89 -2.46
N VAL A 274 -9.50 -19.86 -1.66
CA VAL A 274 -9.88 -19.98 -0.24
C VAL A 274 -11.21 -19.27 -0.03
N LYS A 275 -12.21 -19.98 0.47
CA LYS A 275 -13.48 -19.40 0.92
C LYS A 275 -13.25 -18.79 2.30
N ILE A 276 -13.50 -17.50 2.42
CA ILE A 276 -13.34 -16.78 3.68
C ILE A 276 -14.56 -17.04 4.57
N ASN A 277 -14.32 -17.58 5.77
CA ASN A 277 -15.38 -17.97 6.69
C ASN A 277 -15.57 -16.98 7.84
N SER A 278 -14.48 -16.35 8.30
CA SER A 278 -14.52 -15.42 9.44
C SER A 278 -13.34 -14.46 9.46
N THR A 279 -13.42 -13.47 10.34
CA THR A 279 -12.33 -12.55 10.68
C THR A 279 -12.24 -12.35 12.18
N ASN A 280 -11.04 -12.10 12.71
CA ASN A 280 -10.81 -11.63 14.07
C ASN A 280 -10.41 -10.14 14.11
N GLY A 281 -10.58 -9.40 13.00
CA GLY A 281 -10.21 -7.99 12.84
C GLY A 281 -8.73 -7.77 12.49
N LEU A 282 -7.86 -8.78 12.65
CA LEU A 282 -6.44 -8.72 12.28
C LEU A 282 -6.12 -9.64 11.10
N SER A 283 -6.80 -10.78 11.02
CA SER A 283 -6.65 -11.76 9.95
C SER A 283 -7.98 -12.41 9.59
N LEU A 284 -8.06 -12.90 8.38
CA LEU A 284 -9.13 -13.73 7.88
C LEU A 284 -8.86 -15.19 8.19
N SER A 285 -9.91 -15.97 8.36
CA SER A 285 -9.84 -17.44 8.39
C SER A 285 -10.69 -18.00 7.27
N GLY A 286 -10.21 -19.06 6.63
CA GLY A 286 -10.92 -19.68 5.51
C GLY A 286 -10.55 -21.13 5.30
N GLU A 287 -11.22 -21.73 4.35
CA GLU A 287 -11.00 -23.11 3.92
C GLU A 287 -10.58 -23.19 2.45
N TYR A 288 -9.66 -24.09 2.16
CA TYR A 288 -9.21 -24.37 0.81
C TYR A 288 -10.33 -25.08 0.03
N LEU A 289 -10.70 -24.52 -1.13
CA LEU A 289 -11.62 -25.15 -2.06
C LEU A 289 -10.81 -26.03 -3.02
N SER A 290 -10.80 -27.33 -2.78
CA SER A 290 -10.25 -28.29 -3.76
C SER A 290 -11.15 -28.33 -5.00
N LEU A 291 -10.56 -28.63 -6.17
CA LEU A 291 -11.32 -28.77 -7.43
C LEU A 291 -12.48 -29.79 -7.36
N ILE A 292 -12.48 -30.68 -6.37
CA ILE A 292 -13.52 -31.67 -6.12
C ILE A 292 -14.82 -31.00 -5.57
N HIS A 293 -14.71 -29.85 -4.92
CA HIS A 293 -15.86 -29.13 -4.31
C HIS A 293 -16.50 -28.10 -5.25
N ILE A 294 -15.95 -27.89 -6.44
CA ILE A 294 -16.48 -26.94 -7.44
C ILE A 294 -17.51 -27.64 -8.37
N SER A 295 -17.64 -28.96 -8.30
CA SER A 295 -18.48 -29.78 -9.20
C SER A 295 -19.81 -30.25 -8.60
N GLU A 296 -20.24 -29.74 -7.42
CA GLU A 296 -21.61 -29.99 -6.95
C GLU A 296 -22.47 -28.74 -7.17
N PRO A 297 -23.60 -28.88 -7.90
CA PRO A 297 -24.51 -27.77 -8.19
C PRO A 297 -25.33 -27.30 -6.96
#